data_f298efdb9c30e65bea5bf0868295f9c3
#
_entry.id   f298efdb9c30e65bea5bf0868295f9c3
#
_cell.length_a   1.000
_cell.length_b   1.000
_cell.length_c   1.000
_cell.angle_alpha   90.00
_cell.angle_beta   90.00
_cell.angle_gamma   90.00
#
_symmetry.space_group_name_H-M   'P 1'
#
loop_
_entity.id
_entity.type
_entity.pdbx_description
1 polymer ?
#
loop_
_entity_poly.entity_id
_entity_poly.type
_entity_poly.pdbx_seq_one_letter_code
_entity_poly.pdbx_strand_id
1 'polypeptide(L)'
;MKKTIILSLFVLLSVLASFAQNPIPAHFDECVDLVATVWRLSGAREYNLCEVPRYAHEVDSVFAPYKEHPVVKLARQYPQETGIGYDAVAAYALHLIITENGDIVLNDNFAEGGDASFDRWSEQQKKDFLEPLNDFYRTSHFHDWYLRQKDLYTQVEEAFNAINQMVDYGWFSDYFGPQNGSSFRIVLSLLVGPHNYGCSAQLKDGSNALSPVIGCCDMNEDGNISYNAKVVLPIVIHEFCHHYCNPLNAQFWSLMEQSAEDVFKVREQRLRQSAYGSAQTMMNETFVRASVIRYMKIHYPQVDESALVKAEEEQGFILTQTLCDMLKQYEQQRDQYATMTDFMPSYVQAVNNFDLKQYKKQQKEQAKLNATYKVNIKNGAKNVPSGLFHLVIKFSKPMTGGIALGYSSTGADFPTLKNYSWPDNCTLDAVFSLEPSHQYGFSVLGSYFTTVDGHTAGDVKEFNFTTGK
;
A
#
# COMPACT_ATOMS: atom_id res chain seq x y z
N MET A 1 -47.25 21.16 -61.10
CA MET A 1 -47.40 20.47 -59.83
C MET A 1 -46.05 19.85 -59.49
N LYS A 2 -45.26 20.52 -58.67
CA LYS A 2 -43.98 20.00 -58.19
C LYS A 2 -44.19 19.34 -56.80
N LYS A 3 -43.99 18.04 -56.68
CA LYS A 3 -44.01 17.31 -55.43
C LYS A 3 -42.66 17.47 -54.72
N THR A 4 -42.66 18.20 -53.63
CA THR A 4 -41.52 18.32 -52.75
C THR A 4 -41.52 17.10 -51.85
N ILE A 5 -40.46 16.27 -51.98
CA ILE A 5 -40.17 15.14 -51.07
C ILE A 5 -39.39 15.73 -49.89
N ILE A 6 -39.99 15.74 -48.71
CA ILE A 6 -39.31 16.07 -47.45
C ILE A 6 -38.67 14.78 -46.95
N LEU A 7 -37.33 14.74 -47.05
CA LEU A 7 -36.52 13.67 -46.48
C LEU A 7 -36.30 13.97 -44.99
N SER A 8 -37.03 13.28 -44.12
CA SER A 8 -36.84 13.38 -42.69
C SER A 8 -35.60 12.59 -42.29
N LEU A 9 -34.52 13.32 -41.97
CA LEU A 9 -33.31 12.78 -41.42
C LEU A 9 -33.55 12.45 -39.93
N PHE A 10 -33.82 11.19 -39.63
CA PHE A 10 -33.80 10.68 -38.26
C PHE A 10 -32.35 10.60 -37.83
N VAL A 11 -31.85 11.59 -37.10
CA VAL A 11 -30.61 11.49 -36.32
C VAL A 11 -30.93 10.61 -35.11
N LEU A 12 -30.53 9.36 -35.21
CA LEU A 12 -30.49 8.46 -34.07
C LEU A 12 -29.39 8.97 -33.12
N LEU A 13 -29.72 9.84 -32.20
CA LEU A 13 -28.90 10.05 -31.00
C LEU A 13 -28.94 8.76 -30.20
N SER A 14 -27.98 7.89 -30.41
CA SER A 14 -27.60 6.87 -29.41
C SER A 14 -27.05 7.61 -28.21
N VAL A 15 -27.91 7.93 -27.27
CA VAL A 15 -27.51 8.19 -25.90
C VAL A 15 -26.93 6.88 -25.40
N LEU A 16 -25.61 6.76 -25.47
CA LEU A 16 -24.86 5.80 -24.65
C LEU A 16 -25.15 6.22 -23.21
N ALA A 17 -26.19 5.64 -22.63
CA ALA A 17 -26.36 5.62 -21.21
C ALA A 17 -25.12 4.86 -20.68
N SER A 18 -24.10 5.60 -20.28
CA SER A 18 -23.09 5.10 -19.38
C SER A 18 -23.87 4.56 -18.19
N PHE A 19 -23.98 3.24 -18.07
CA PHE A 19 -24.42 2.62 -16.85
C PHE A 19 -23.36 2.96 -15.82
N ALA A 20 -23.55 4.06 -15.12
CA ALA A 20 -22.79 4.34 -13.90
C ALA A 20 -22.95 3.10 -13.02
N GLN A 21 -21.93 2.29 -12.92
CA GLN A 21 -21.92 1.14 -12.05
C GLN A 21 -22.15 1.70 -10.65
N ASN A 22 -23.17 1.21 -9.93
CA ASN A 22 -23.46 1.69 -8.60
C ASN A 22 -22.20 1.58 -7.72
N PRO A 23 -21.92 2.57 -6.87
CA PRO A 23 -20.80 2.49 -5.94
C PRO A 23 -20.82 1.17 -5.18
N ILE A 24 -19.66 0.53 -5.09
CA ILE A 24 -19.51 -0.72 -4.34
C ILE A 24 -19.42 -0.32 -2.86
N PRO A 25 -20.42 -0.65 -2.03
CA PRO A 25 -20.39 -0.25 -0.63
C PRO A 25 -19.27 -0.97 0.12
N ALA A 26 -18.56 -0.23 0.96
CA ALA A 26 -17.56 -0.79 1.86
C ALA A 26 -18.20 -1.24 3.16
N HIS A 27 -17.77 -2.39 3.66
CA HIS A 27 -18.29 -3.00 4.89
C HIS A 27 -17.18 -3.59 5.74
N PHE A 28 -17.40 -3.72 7.03
CA PHE A 28 -16.59 -4.57 7.89
C PHE A 28 -16.91 -6.05 7.61
N ASP A 29 -15.90 -6.90 7.79
CA ASP A 29 -16.01 -8.36 7.68
C ASP A 29 -15.55 -9.00 8.99
N GLU A 30 -16.40 -9.82 9.58
CA GLU A 30 -16.14 -10.41 10.91
C GLU A 30 -14.94 -11.35 10.89
N CYS A 31 -14.71 -12.10 9.81
CA CYS A 31 -13.54 -12.97 9.68
C CYS A 31 -12.25 -12.15 9.56
N VAL A 32 -12.29 -11.00 8.85
CA VAL A 32 -11.15 -10.11 8.72
C VAL A 32 -10.78 -9.51 10.06
N ASP A 33 -11.75 -8.99 10.81
CA ASP A 33 -11.48 -8.42 12.14
C ASP A 33 -11.06 -9.47 13.17
N LEU A 34 -11.59 -10.69 13.09
CA LEU A 34 -11.17 -11.81 13.94
C LEU A 34 -9.69 -12.15 13.71
N VAL A 35 -9.29 -12.37 12.47
CA VAL A 35 -7.91 -12.73 12.14
C VAL A 35 -6.98 -11.57 12.45
N ALA A 36 -7.36 -10.32 12.13
CA ALA A 36 -6.60 -9.14 12.49
C ALA A 36 -6.40 -9.00 14.01
N THR A 37 -7.44 -9.31 14.81
CA THR A 37 -7.34 -9.34 16.29
C THR A 37 -6.31 -10.37 16.75
N VAL A 38 -6.32 -11.58 16.20
CA VAL A 38 -5.34 -12.62 16.54
C VAL A 38 -3.91 -12.17 16.21
N TRP A 39 -3.71 -11.55 15.04
CA TRP A 39 -2.39 -11.00 14.64
C TRP A 39 -1.96 -9.84 15.54
N ARG A 40 -2.88 -8.97 15.91
CA ARG A 40 -2.61 -7.92 16.90
C ARG A 40 -2.13 -8.49 18.24
N LEU A 41 -2.81 -9.48 18.77
CA LEU A 41 -2.46 -10.16 20.03
C LEU A 41 -1.10 -10.89 19.94
N SER A 42 -0.70 -11.36 18.76
CA SER A 42 0.62 -11.95 18.54
C SER A 42 1.77 -10.96 18.67
N GLY A 43 1.49 -9.66 18.58
CA GLY A 43 2.49 -8.59 18.56
C GLY A 43 3.01 -8.25 17.17
N ALA A 44 2.38 -8.77 16.11
CA ALA A 44 2.73 -8.40 14.73
C ALA A 44 2.62 -6.89 14.54
N ARG A 45 3.72 -6.27 14.09
CA ARG A 45 3.84 -4.81 14.07
C ARG A 45 2.77 -4.16 13.18
N GLU A 46 2.57 -4.71 12.00
CA GLU A 46 1.62 -4.21 10.99
C GLU A 46 0.17 -4.20 11.48
N TYR A 47 -0.18 -5.04 12.45
CA TYR A 47 -1.51 -5.10 13.08
C TYR A 47 -1.57 -4.32 14.41
N ASN A 48 -0.47 -3.66 14.81
CA ASN A 48 -0.37 -2.83 16.01
C ASN A 48 -0.23 -1.33 15.72
N LEU A 49 -0.50 -0.90 14.48
CA LEU A 49 -0.44 0.49 14.02
C LEU A 49 -1.83 1.12 13.86
N CYS A 50 -2.86 0.57 14.51
CA CYS A 50 -4.23 1.09 14.42
C CYS A 50 -4.29 2.59 14.73
N GLU A 51 -4.88 3.36 13.82
CA GLU A 51 -4.98 4.82 13.89
C GLU A 51 -6.17 5.30 14.75
N VAL A 52 -6.94 4.35 15.31
CA VAL A 52 -8.06 4.61 16.23
C VAL A 52 -7.70 4.06 17.62
N PRO A 53 -7.01 4.86 18.48
CA PRO A 53 -6.47 4.39 19.75
C PRO A 53 -7.51 3.81 20.70
N ARG A 54 -8.73 4.36 20.72
CA ARG A 54 -9.82 3.85 21.56
C ARG A 54 -10.21 2.43 21.18
N TYR A 55 -10.36 2.16 19.88
CA TYR A 55 -10.70 0.83 19.37
C TYR A 55 -9.57 -0.17 19.64
N ALA A 56 -8.33 0.23 19.36
CA ALA A 56 -7.15 -0.56 19.64
C ALA A 56 -7.04 -0.95 21.12
N HIS A 57 -7.26 0.01 22.04
CA HIS A 57 -7.22 -0.22 23.47
C HIS A 57 -8.34 -1.16 23.94
N GLU A 58 -9.53 -1.05 23.36
CA GLU A 58 -10.65 -1.94 23.69
C GLU A 58 -10.32 -3.38 23.29
N VAL A 59 -9.82 -3.60 22.06
CA VAL A 59 -9.36 -4.91 21.58
C VAL A 59 -8.30 -5.48 22.52
N ASP A 60 -7.27 -4.71 22.85
CA ASP A 60 -6.18 -5.15 23.73
C ASP A 60 -6.66 -5.50 25.14
N SER A 61 -7.66 -4.79 25.65
CA SER A 61 -8.23 -5.02 26.97
C SER A 61 -9.14 -6.25 27.02
N VAL A 62 -10.07 -6.34 26.08
CA VAL A 62 -11.05 -7.43 26.03
C VAL A 62 -10.37 -8.78 25.77
N PHE A 63 -9.41 -8.80 24.83
CA PHE A 63 -8.74 -10.04 24.44
C PHE A 63 -7.41 -10.29 25.16
N ALA A 64 -7.02 -9.46 26.14
CA ALA A 64 -5.82 -9.68 26.95
C ALA A 64 -5.68 -11.10 27.53
N PRO A 65 -6.76 -11.77 28.04
CA PRO A 65 -6.68 -13.11 28.56
C PRO A 65 -6.26 -14.17 27.54
N TYR A 66 -6.40 -13.87 26.25
CA TYR A 66 -6.15 -14.81 25.14
C TYR A 66 -4.79 -14.65 24.48
N LYS A 67 -3.88 -13.81 25.00
CA LYS A 67 -2.53 -13.60 24.42
C LYS A 67 -1.70 -14.88 24.29
N GLU A 68 -1.97 -15.87 25.15
CA GLU A 68 -1.29 -17.18 25.12
C GLU A 68 -2.15 -18.28 24.48
N HIS A 69 -3.26 -17.92 23.82
CA HIS A 69 -4.11 -18.86 23.12
C HIS A 69 -3.33 -19.56 21.98
N PRO A 70 -3.62 -20.87 21.66
CA PRO A 70 -2.91 -21.60 20.62
C PRO A 70 -2.83 -20.86 19.27
N VAL A 71 -3.94 -20.27 18.80
CA VAL A 71 -3.96 -19.54 17.52
C VAL A 71 -3.06 -18.29 17.54
N VAL A 72 -2.97 -17.59 18.68
CA VAL A 72 -2.09 -16.42 18.83
C VAL A 72 -0.62 -16.82 18.82
N LYS A 73 -0.30 -18.00 19.37
CA LYS A 73 1.06 -18.59 19.27
C LYS A 73 1.44 -18.91 17.84
N LEU A 74 0.53 -19.51 17.06
CA LEU A 74 0.73 -19.77 15.64
C LEU A 74 0.95 -18.45 14.86
N ALA A 75 0.12 -17.43 15.09
CA ALA A 75 0.28 -16.11 14.49
C ALA A 75 1.61 -15.42 14.83
N ARG A 76 2.21 -15.72 15.99
CA ARG A 76 3.55 -15.25 16.40
C ARG A 76 4.67 -16.00 15.69
N GLN A 77 4.46 -17.28 15.41
CA GLN A 77 5.45 -18.20 14.85
C GLN A 77 5.56 -18.06 13.32
N TYR A 78 4.43 -18.01 12.60
CA TYR A 78 4.38 -18.06 11.15
C TYR A 78 5.13 -16.94 10.41
N PRO A 79 5.14 -15.67 10.85
CA PRO A 79 5.94 -14.64 10.21
C PRO A 79 7.45 -14.95 10.17
N GLN A 80 7.95 -15.59 11.22
CA GLN A 80 9.37 -15.88 11.35
C GLN A 80 9.79 -17.14 10.58
N GLU A 81 8.91 -18.14 10.48
CA GLU A 81 9.21 -19.41 9.82
C GLU A 81 8.95 -19.39 8.32
N THR A 82 7.88 -18.74 7.90
CA THR A 82 7.40 -18.80 6.51
C THR A 82 7.10 -17.45 5.90
N GLY A 83 7.29 -16.36 6.64
CA GLY A 83 7.07 -15.00 6.15
C GLY A 83 5.59 -14.64 5.97
N ILE A 84 4.66 -15.38 6.61
CA ILE A 84 3.24 -15.04 6.60
C ILE A 84 3.02 -13.76 7.40
N GLY A 85 2.50 -12.74 6.77
CA GLY A 85 2.22 -11.43 7.36
C GLY A 85 1.53 -10.54 6.32
N TYR A 86 1.16 -9.32 6.71
CA TYR A 86 0.57 -8.32 5.82
C TYR A 86 -0.66 -8.84 5.04
N ASP A 87 -0.62 -8.73 3.72
CA ASP A 87 -1.68 -9.14 2.78
C ASP A 87 -2.04 -10.64 2.86
N ALA A 88 -1.08 -11.52 3.16
CA ALA A 88 -1.38 -12.96 3.30
C ALA A 88 -2.33 -13.25 4.46
N VAL A 89 -2.28 -12.45 5.52
CA VAL A 89 -3.19 -12.57 6.67
C VAL A 89 -4.60 -12.13 6.29
N ALA A 90 -4.71 -11.00 5.61
CA ALA A 90 -5.98 -10.49 5.10
C ALA A 90 -6.59 -11.45 4.07
N ALA A 91 -5.77 -11.98 3.15
CA ALA A 91 -6.20 -12.98 2.18
C ALA A 91 -6.74 -14.25 2.86
N TYR A 92 -6.05 -14.78 3.89
CA TYR A 92 -6.55 -15.91 4.63
C TYR A 92 -7.94 -15.63 5.24
N ALA A 93 -8.12 -14.48 5.86
CA ALA A 93 -9.39 -14.08 6.44
C ALA A 93 -10.51 -13.98 5.40
N LEU A 94 -10.23 -13.46 4.21
CA LEU A 94 -11.18 -13.34 3.12
C LEU A 94 -11.60 -14.70 2.52
N HIS A 95 -10.80 -15.75 2.75
CA HIS A 95 -11.14 -17.13 2.37
C HIS A 95 -11.96 -17.86 3.44
N LEU A 96 -12.32 -17.21 4.55
CA LEU A 96 -13.15 -17.76 5.60
C LEU A 96 -14.62 -17.36 5.43
N ILE A 97 -15.50 -18.22 5.89
CA ILE A 97 -16.92 -17.92 6.09
C ILE A 97 -17.36 -18.45 7.45
N ILE A 98 -18.32 -17.76 8.06
CA ILE A 98 -19.00 -18.21 9.27
C ILE A 98 -20.29 -18.89 8.83
N THR A 99 -20.45 -20.17 9.19
CA THR A 99 -21.65 -20.96 8.88
C THR A 99 -22.83 -20.55 9.76
N GLU A 100 -24.04 -20.98 9.41
CA GLU A 100 -25.25 -20.77 10.23
C GLU A 100 -25.11 -21.32 11.67
N ASN A 101 -24.27 -22.33 11.85
CA ASN A 101 -24.01 -22.93 13.17
C ASN A 101 -22.95 -22.18 13.96
N GLY A 102 -22.36 -21.11 13.39
CA GLY A 102 -21.29 -20.33 14.02
C GLY A 102 -19.89 -20.95 13.90
N ASP A 103 -19.71 -21.95 13.04
CA ASP A 103 -18.39 -22.51 12.76
C ASP A 103 -17.70 -21.73 11.62
N ILE A 104 -16.40 -21.47 11.79
CA ILE A 104 -15.57 -20.87 10.75
C ILE A 104 -15.01 -21.98 9.87
N VAL A 105 -15.20 -21.85 8.58
CA VAL A 105 -14.70 -22.80 7.58
C VAL A 105 -14.04 -22.07 6.41
N LEU A 106 -13.18 -22.76 5.67
CA LEU A 106 -12.66 -22.27 4.39
C LEU A 106 -13.79 -22.26 3.35
N ASN A 107 -13.85 -21.19 2.58
CA ASN A 107 -14.83 -21.03 1.51
C ASN A 107 -14.43 -21.86 0.29
N ASP A 108 -15.18 -22.89 -0.01
CA ASP A 108 -14.90 -23.81 -1.13
C ASP A 108 -15.05 -23.18 -2.52
N ASN A 109 -15.56 -21.96 -2.66
CA ASN A 109 -15.79 -21.32 -3.95
C ASN A 109 -14.49 -20.82 -4.62
N PHE A 110 -13.39 -20.72 -3.89
CA PHE A 110 -12.13 -20.28 -4.43
C PHE A 110 -11.40 -21.39 -5.20
N ALA A 111 -10.73 -21.02 -6.30
CA ALA A 111 -9.88 -21.92 -7.06
C ALA A 111 -8.56 -22.16 -6.32
N GLU A 112 -8.04 -23.38 -6.41
CA GLU A 112 -6.69 -23.69 -5.92
C GLU A 112 -5.64 -22.95 -6.75
N GLY A 113 -4.66 -22.31 -6.07
CA GLY A 113 -3.65 -21.49 -6.75
C GLY A 113 -4.18 -20.17 -7.32
N GLY A 114 -5.41 -19.77 -6.97
CA GLY A 114 -6.05 -18.57 -7.49
C GLY A 114 -5.76 -17.27 -6.74
N ASP A 115 -5.02 -17.33 -5.62
CA ASP A 115 -4.67 -16.17 -4.79
C ASP A 115 -3.24 -16.29 -4.28
N ALA A 116 -2.33 -15.52 -4.88
CA ALA A 116 -0.90 -15.56 -4.54
C ALA A 116 -0.60 -15.19 -3.07
N SER A 117 -1.43 -14.36 -2.44
CA SER A 117 -1.25 -13.98 -1.03
C SER A 117 -1.72 -15.11 -0.09
N PHE A 118 -2.86 -15.72 -0.41
CA PHE A 118 -3.36 -16.89 0.32
C PHE A 118 -2.46 -18.12 0.15
N ASP A 119 -1.87 -18.30 -1.04
CA ASP A 119 -0.99 -19.43 -1.38
C ASP A 119 0.39 -19.35 -0.68
N ARG A 120 0.70 -18.26 0.01
CA ARG A 120 1.85 -18.22 0.94
C ARG A 120 1.64 -19.10 2.17
N TRP A 121 0.40 -19.43 2.50
CA TRP A 121 0.04 -20.41 3.50
C TRP A 121 0.12 -21.82 2.90
N SER A 122 0.91 -22.71 3.48
CA SER A 122 0.86 -24.12 3.09
C SER A 122 -0.50 -24.72 3.46
N GLU A 123 -0.91 -25.77 2.77
CA GLU A 123 -2.17 -26.47 3.05
C GLU A 123 -2.24 -26.97 4.52
N GLN A 124 -1.11 -27.32 5.09
CA GLN A 124 -1.06 -27.72 6.50
C GLN A 124 -1.28 -26.52 7.42
N GLN A 125 -0.65 -25.38 7.16
CA GLN A 125 -0.84 -24.17 7.96
C GLN A 125 -2.28 -23.65 7.90
N LYS A 126 -2.90 -23.69 6.73
CA LYS A 126 -4.33 -23.34 6.56
C LYS A 126 -5.22 -24.13 7.50
N LYS A 127 -4.96 -25.45 7.62
CA LYS A 127 -5.72 -26.37 8.48
C LYS A 127 -5.36 -26.20 9.97
N ASP A 128 -4.06 -26.14 10.27
CA ASP A 128 -3.57 -26.03 11.64
C ASP A 128 -3.99 -24.72 12.33
N PHE A 129 -4.21 -23.67 11.54
CA PHE A 129 -4.69 -22.39 12.05
C PHE A 129 -6.21 -22.37 12.27
N LEU A 130 -6.99 -23.09 11.45
CA LEU A 130 -8.45 -23.02 11.43
C LEU A 130 -9.11 -23.55 12.71
N GLU A 131 -8.67 -24.70 13.21
CA GLU A 131 -9.26 -25.30 14.42
C GLU A 131 -9.03 -24.43 15.66
N PRO A 132 -7.80 -23.97 15.99
CA PRO A 132 -7.58 -23.04 17.08
C PRO A 132 -8.25 -21.67 16.86
N LEU A 133 -8.46 -21.22 15.62
CA LEU A 133 -9.20 -20.00 15.32
C LEU A 133 -10.68 -20.15 15.74
N ASN A 134 -11.29 -21.27 15.41
CA ASN A 134 -12.66 -21.61 15.84
C ASN A 134 -12.78 -21.67 17.36
N ASP A 135 -11.79 -22.26 18.04
CA ASP A 135 -11.77 -22.30 19.51
C ASP A 135 -11.65 -20.88 20.11
N PHE A 136 -10.75 -20.05 19.58
CA PHE A 136 -10.65 -18.65 19.97
C PHE A 136 -11.98 -17.90 19.77
N TYR A 137 -12.58 -18.02 18.58
CA TYR A 137 -13.83 -17.36 18.25
C TYR A 137 -14.94 -17.65 19.26
N ARG A 138 -15.12 -18.93 19.61
CA ARG A 138 -16.11 -19.37 20.60
C ARG A 138 -15.79 -18.98 22.03
N THR A 139 -14.56 -19.27 22.48
CA THR A 139 -14.17 -19.10 23.89
C THR A 139 -13.98 -17.63 24.28
N SER A 140 -13.59 -16.77 23.32
CA SER A 140 -13.46 -15.33 23.55
C SER A 140 -14.78 -14.57 23.39
N HIS A 141 -15.85 -15.23 22.96
CA HIS A 141 -17.11 -14.58 22.62
C HIS A 141 -16.93 -13.45 21.58
N PHE A 142 -16.08 -13.70 20.56
CA PHE A 142 -15.72 -12.69 19.57
C PHE A 142 -16.94 -12.13 18.84
N HIS A 143 -17.88 -13.00 18.44
CA HIS A 143 -19.12 -12.58 17.77
C HIS A 143 -19.91 -11.54 18.58
N ASP A 144 -20.11 -11.78 19.86
CA ASP A 144 -20.84 -10.86 20.73
C ASP A 144 -20.10 -9.52 20.86
N TRP A 145 -18.76 -9.55 20.89
CA TRP A 145 -17.96 -8.33 20.91
C TRP A 145 -18.05 -7.59 19.56
N TYR A 146 -17.94 -8.29 18.44
CA TYR A 146 -18.04 -7.73 17.09
C TYR A 146 -19.40 -7.02 16.89
N LEU A 147 -20.49 -7.64 17.31
CA LEU A 147 -21.83 -7.03 17.23
C LEU A 147 -21.96 -5.76 18.08
N ARG A 148 -21.25 -5.67 19.20
CA ARG A 148 -21.24 -4.43 20.02
C ARG A 148 -20.52 -3.26 19.34
N GLN A 149 -19.67 -3.52 18.35
CA GLN A 149 -18.98 -2.47 17.58
C GLN A 149 -19.86 -1.87 16.46
N LYS A 150 -21.07 -2.36 16.26
CA LYS A 150 -21.94 -2.00 15.15
C LYS A 150 -22.08 -0.49 14.94
N ASP A 151 -22.26 0.29 16.00
CA ASP A 151 -22.41 1.74 15.89
C ASP A 151 -21.14 2.41 15.39
N LEU A 152 -19.97 1.95 15.85
CA LEU A 152 -18.68 2.42 15.36
C LEU A 152 -18.48 2.03 13.89
N TYR A 153 -18.73 0.77 13.55
CA TYR A 153 -18.59 0.30 12.17
C TYR A 153 -19.50 1.06 11.21
N THR A 154 -20.75 1.29 11.58
CA THR A 154 -21.67 2.09 10.76
C THR A 154 -21.13 3.51 10.52
N GLN A 155 -20.60 4.19 11.54
CA GLN A 155 -19.99 5.51 11.38
C GLN A 155 -18.80 5.49 10.42
N VAL A 156 -17.93 4.47 10.52
CA VAL A 156 -16.76 4.30 9.65
C VAL A 156 -17.20 4.03 8.22
N GLU A 157 -18.15 3.12 8.02
CA GLU A 157 -18.71 2.76 6.72
C GLU A 157 -19.35 3.98 6.03
N GLU A 158 -20.14 4.76 6.76
CA GLU A 158 -20.77 5.98 6.24
C GLU A 158 -19.70 7.01 5.82
N ALA A 159 -18.71 7.26 6.68
CA ALA A 159 -17.63 8.20 6.40
C ALA A 159 -16.78 7.78 5.18
N PHE A 160 -16.46 6.49 5.07
CA PHE A 160 -15.73 5.96 3.93
C PHE A 160 -16.56 5.98 2.65
N ASN A 161 -17.80 5.53 2.72
CA ASN A 161 -18.68 5.45 1.54
C ASN A 161 -19.02 6.83 0.96
N ALA A 162 -18.97 7.90 1.75
CA ALA A 162 -19.09 9.26 1.24
C ALA A 162 -17.98 9.61 0.23
N ILE A 163 -16.77 9.10 0.43
CA ILE A 163 -15.63 9.25 -0.50
C ILE A 163 -15.68 8.21 -1.61
N ASN A 164 -16.03 6.99 -1.28
CA ASN A 164 -16.14 5.89 -2.22
C ASN A 164 -17.12 6.17 -3.37
N GLN A 165 -18.18 6.94 -3.11
CA GLN A 165 -19.11 7.41 -4.14
C GLN A 165 -18.46 8.35 -5.18
N MET A 166 -17.26 8.87 -4.92
CA MET A 166 -16.50 9.70 -5.87
C MET A 166 -15.72 8.87 -6.89
N VAL A 167 -15.64 7.56 -6.73
CA VAL A 167 -14.95 6.66 -7.66
C VAL A 167 -15.85 6.36 -8.85
N ASP A 168 -15.35 6.62 -10.05
CA ASP A 168 -15.97 6.15 -11.29
C ASP A 168 -15.57 4.69 -11.56
N TYR A 169 -16.37 3.75 -11.09
CA TYR A 169 -16.13 2.33 -11.28
C TYR A 169 -16.29 1.88 -12.74
N GLY A 170 -17.07 2.61 -13.55
CA GLY A 170 -17.19 2.36 -14.99
C GLY A 170 -15.89 2.59 -15.73
N TRP A 171 -15.11 3.57 -15.27
CA TRP A 171 -13.83 3.90 -15.89
C TRP A 171 -12.88 2.69 -16.01
N PHE A 172 -12.85 1.80 -15.02
CA PHE A 172 -11.91 0.66 -15.06
C PHE A 172 -12.17 -0.27 -16.26
N SER A 173 -13.42 -0.67 -16.46
CA SER A 173 -13.78 -1.50 -17.60
C SER A 173 -13.64 -0.77 -18.94
N ASP A 174 -13.97 0.51 -18.97
CA ASP A 174 -13.84 1.34 -20.16
C ASP A 174 -12.38 1.60 -20.52
N TYR A 175 -11.52 1.77 -19.52
CA TYR A 175 -10.11 2.09 -19.71
C TYR A 175 -9.28 0.85 -20.05
N PHE A 176 -9.39 -0.20 -19.27
CA PHE A 176 -8.58 -1.40 -19.43
C PHE A 176 -9.18 -2.45 -20.38
N GLY A 177 -10.48 -2.43 -20.54
CA GLY A 177 -11.28 -3.45 -21.19
C GLY A 177 -12.15 -4.24 -20.22
N PRO A 178 -13.22 -4.85 -20.68
CA PRO A 178 -14.16 -5.55 -19.83
C PRO A 178 -13.52 -6.77 -19.15
N GLN A 179 -13.82 -6.95 -17.88
CA GLN A 179 -13.47 -8.13 -17.09
C GLN A 179 -14.76 -8.92 -16.82
N ASN A 180 -14.94 -10.02 -17.54
CA ASN A 180 -16.16 -10.82 -17.40
C ASN A 180 -16.16 -11.59 -16.07
N GLY A 181 -17.28 -11.50 -15.35
CA GLY A 181 -17.54 -12.33 -14.16
C GLY A 181 -16.82 -11.90 -12.88
N SER A 182 -16.19 -10.71 -12.83
CA SER A 182 -15.55 -10.26 -11.58
C SER A 182 -16.56 -9.71 -10.59
N SER A 183 -16.41 -10.08 -9.32
CA SER A 183 -17.14 -9.51 -8.19
C SER A 183 -16.23 -8.60 -7.39
N PHE A 184 -16.81 -7.52 -6.86
CA PHE A 184 -16.07 -6.51 -6.11
C PHE A 184 -16.72 -6.31 -4.74
N ARG A 185 -15.90 -6.26 -3.71
CA ARG A 185 -16.30 -5.77 -2.39
C ARG A 185 -15.15 -5.01 -1.77
N ILE A 186 -15.45 -4.00 -0.96
CA ILE A 186 -14.44 -3.27 -0.19
C ILE A 186 -14.63 -3.65 1.27
N VAL A 187 -13.57 -4.12 1.90
CA VAL A 187 -13.58 -4.52 3.30
C VAL A 187 -12.81 -3.48 4.11
N LEU A 188 -13.43 -2.99 5.19
CA LEU A 188 -12.78 -2.09 6.14
C LEU A 188 -12.28 -2.88 7.33
N SER A 189 -11.10 -2.53 7.83
CA SER A 189 -10.58 -3.07 9.10
C SER A 189 -9.66 -2.06 9.79
N LEU A 190 -10.05 -1.57 10.96
CA LEU A 190 -9.28 -0.60 11.73
C LEU A 190 -7.97 -1.18 12.29
N LEU A 191 -7.87 -2.50 12.45
CA LEU A 191 -6.67 -3.17 12.97
C LEU A 191 -5.57 -3.35 11.94
N VAL A 192 -5.87 -3.21 10.65
CA VAL A 192 -4.88 -3.26 9.57
C VAL A 192 -3.95 -2.03 9.64
N GLY A 193 -4.32 -1.00 10.39
CA GLY A 193 -3.54 0.22 10.61
C GLY A 193 -3.50 1.09 9.34
N PRO A 194 -2.37 1.75 9.06
CA PRO A 194 -2.24 2.57 7.85
C PRO A 194 -2.06 1.75 6.56
N HIS A 195 -2.07 0.41 6.65
CA HIS A 195 -1.89 -0.46 5.49
C HIS A 195 -3.21 -0.67 4.74
N ASN A 196 -3.08 -0.95 3.45
CA ASN A 196 -4.17 -1.36 2.58
C ASN A 196 -3.68 -2.54 1.75
N TYR A 197 -4.57 -3.47 1.42
CA TYR A 197 -4.19 -4.70 0.72
C TYR A 197 -5.15 -4.95 -0.45
N GLY A 198 -4.63 -5.00 -1.67
CA GLY A 198 -5.37 -5.33 -2.89
C GLY A 198 -5.61 -6.83 -3.04
N CYS A 199 -6.36 -7.43 -2.14
CA CYS A 199 -6.62 -8.86 -2.17
C CYS A 199 -7.52 -9.22 -3.36
N SER A 200 -7.12 -10.26 -4.11
CA SER A 200 -7.89 -10.80 -5.23
C SER A 200 -7.71 -12.30 -5.32
N ALA A 201 -8.80 -13.02 -5.57
CA ALA A 201 -8.80 -14.46 -5.71
C ALA A 201 -9.62 -14.90 -6.90
N GLN A 202 -9.20 -15.96 -7.60
CA GLN A 202 -9.98 -16.60 -8.63
C GLN A 202 -11.00 -17.55 -8.01
N LEU A 203 -12.22 -17.52 -8.51
CA LEU A 203 -13.28 -18.45 -8.15
C LEU A 203 -13.24 -19.71 -9.02
N LYS A 204 -13.84 -20.80 -8.56
CA LYS A 204 -13.91 -22.09 -9.31
C LYS A 204 -14.63 -21.99 -10.66
N ASP A 205 -15.49 -21.00 -10.85
CA ASP A 205 -16.17 -20.74 -12.11
C ASP A 205 -15.31 -19.91 -13.10
N GLY A 206 -14.08 -19.57 -12.72
CA GLY A 206 -13.14 -18.80 -13.51
C GLY A 206 -13.28 -17.29 -13.39
N SER A 207 -14.29 -16.81 -12.65
CA SER A 207 -14.40 -15.38 -12.32
C SER A 207 -13.41 -14.97 -11.22
N ASN A 208 -13.28 -13.66 -10.96
CA ASN A 208 -12.40 -13.14 -9.92
C ASN A 208 -13.21 -12.41 -8.84
N ALA A 209 -12.83 -12.62 -7.58
CA ALA A 209 -13.32 -11.87 -6.44
C ALA A 209 -12.24 -10.84 -6.03
N LEU A 210 -12.57 -9.57 -6.12
CA LEU A 210 -11.71 -8.47 -5.68
C LEU A 210 -12.21 -7.95 -4.36
N SER A 211 -11.37 -8.01 -3.35
CA SER A 211 -11.72 -7.66 -1.99
C SER A 211 -10.60 -6.85 -1.35
N PRO A 212 -10.34 -5.59 -1.81
CA PRO A 212 -9.38 -4.75 -1.13
C PRO A 212 -9.77 -4.58 0.34
N VAL A 213 -8.77 -4.73 1.22
CA VAL A 213 -8.90 -4.47 2.65
C VAL A 213 -8.27 -3.13 2.94
N ILE A 214 -9.07 -2.18 3.43
CA ILE A 214 -8.67 -0.80 3.67
C ILE A 214 -8.57 -0.55 5.17
N GLY A 215 -7.37 -0.21 5.63
CA GLY A 215 -7.10 0.06 7.04
C GLY A 215 -6.89 1.54 7.38
N CYS A 216 -6.49 2.35 6.39
CA CYS A 216 -6.19 3.76 6.62
C CYS A 216 -7.44 4.56 7.00
N CYS A 217 -7.33 5.39 8.02
CA CYS A 217 -8.31 6.38 8.41
C CYS A 217 -7.61 7.52 9.15
N ASP A 218 -8.31 8.63 9.32
CA ASP A 218 -7.88 9.76 10.15
C ASP A 218 -8.87 9.98 11.29
N MET A 219 -8.47 10.76 12.28
CA MET A 219 -9.38 11.28 13.29
C MET A 219 -9.45 12.80 13.15
N ASN A 220 -10.67 13.34 13.16
CA ASN A 220 -10.86 14.78 13.18
C ASN A 220 -10.58 15.37 14.58
N GLU A 221 -10.62 16.71 14.70
CA GLU A 221 -10.37 17.41 15.95
C GLU A 221 -11.34 17.02 17.09
N ASP A 222 -12.54 16.56 16.74
CA ASP A 222 -13.56 16.10 17.70
C ASP A 222 -13.35 14.64 18.12
N GLY A 223 -12.34 13.95 17.57
CA GLY A 223 -12.07 12.55 17.85
C GLY A 223 -12.97 11.56 17.12
N ASN A 224 -13.70 12.02 16.09
CA ASN A 224 -14.47 11.14 15.22
C ASN A 224 -13.60 10.66 14.05
N ILE A 225 -13.86 9.42 13.60
CA ILE A 225 -13.19 8.86 12.43
C ILE A 225 -13.59 9.65 11.19
N SER A 226 -12.61 9.98 10.39
CA SER A 226 -12.77 10.73 9.16
C SER A 226 -11.86 10.14 8.06
N TYR A 227 -12.15 10.52 6.83
CA TYR A 227 -11.35 10.15 5.68
C TYR A 227 -11.03 11.37 4.84
N ASN A 228 -9.76 11.55 4.54
CA ASN A 228 -9.34 12.60 3.62
C ASN A 228 -9.44 12.09 2.18
N ALA A 229 -10.36 12.63 1.39
CA ALA A 229 -10.57 12.22 0.00
C ALA A 229 -9.30 12.29 -0.86
N LYS A 230 -8.41 13.26 -0.60
CA LYS A 230 -7.13 13.37 -1.34
C LYS A 230 -6.17 12.21 -1.07
N VAL A 231 -6.34 11.52 0.05
CA VAL A 231 -5.54 10.35 0.45
C VAL A 231 -6.25 9.07 0.07
N VAL A 232 -7.51 8.92 0.48
CA VAL A 232 -8.26 7.66 0.36
C VAL A 232 -8.66 7.35 -1.07
N LEU A 233 -9.07 8.38 -1.84
CA LEU A 233 -9.52 8.17 -3.23
C LEU A 233 -8.41 7.54 -4.12
N PRO A 234 -7.16 8.06 -4.14
CA PRO A 234 -6.07 7.40 -4.85
C PRO A 234 -5.81 5.97 -4.37
N ILE A 235 -5.97 5.68 -3.07
CA ILE A 235 -5.77 4.32 -2.52
C ILE A 235 -6.81 3.35 -3.09
N VAL A 236 -8.10 3.71 -3.03
CA VAL A 236 -9.16 2.84 -3.59
C VAL A 236 -8.91 2.57 -5.07
N ILE A 237 -8.59 3.61 -5.84
CA ILE A 237 -8.28 3.47 -7.27
C ILE A 237 -7.06 2.57 -7.47
N HIS A 238 -6.02 2.70 -6.65
CA HIS A 238 -4.80 1.89 -6.69
C HIS A 238 -5.11 0.40 -6.51
N GLU A 239 -5.86 0.06 -5.47
CA GLU A 239 -6.21 -1.33 -5.19
C GLU A 239 -7.05 -1.95 -6.32
N PHE A 240 -7.96 -1.17 -6.90
CA PHE A 240 -8.71 -1.63 -8.07
C PHE A 240 -7.84 -1.76 -9.33
N CYS A 241 -6.87 -0.86 -9.56
CA CYS A 241 -5.95 -0.96 -10.69
C CYS A 241 -5.12 -2.25 -10.67
N HIS A 242 -4.75 -2.77 -9.49
CA HIS A 242 -4.02 -4.04 -9.39
C HIS A 242 -4.69 -5.18 -10.15
N HIS A 243 -6.01 -5.25 -10.09
CA HIS A 243 -6.79 -6.28 -10.79
C HIS A 243 -6.59 -6.28 -12.30
N TYR A 244 -6.42 -5.11 -12.89
CA TYR A 244 -6.24 -4.97 -14.34
C TYR A 244 -4.77 -4.97 -14.73
N CYS A 245 -3.93 -4.27 -13.99
CA CYS A 245 -2.53 -4.07 -14.34
C CYS A 245 -1.68 -5.34 -14.14
N ASN A 246 -1.89 -6.06 -13.02
CA ASN A 246 -1.07 -7.22 -12.69
C ASN A 246 -1.20 -8.37 -13.71
N PRO A 247 -2.41 -8.78 -14.13
CA PRO A 247 -2.57 -9.80 -15.17
C PRO A 247 -1.98 -9.38 -16.53
N LEU A 248 -2.13 -8.11 -16.91
CA LEU A 248 -1.54 -7.59 -18.14
C LEU A 248 -0.01 -7.66 -18.09
N ASN A 249 0.60 -7.20 -17.02
CA ASN A 249 2.05 -7.32 -16.85
C ASN A 249 2.50 -8.79 -16.85
N ALA A 250 1.78 -9.68 -16.19
CA ALA A 250 2.09 -11.11 -16.18
C ALA A 250 2.03 -11.73 -17.58
N GLN A 251 0.99 -11.42 -18.36
CA GLN A 251 0.81 -11.90 -19.73
C GLN A 251 1.96 -11.49 -20.66
N PHE A 252 2.50 -10.28 -20.50
CA PHE A 252 3.55 -9.73 -21.37
C PHE A 252 4.93 -9.75 -20.72
N TRP A 253 5.08 -10.35 -19.54
CA TRP A 253 6.29 -10.31 -18.72
C TRP A 253 7.54 -10.74 -19.49
N SER A 254 7.50 -11.88 -20.16
CA SER A 254 8.66 -12.43 -20.90
C SER A 254 9.22 -11.50 -21.98
N LEU A 255 8.43 -10.53 -22.45
CA LEU A 255 8.85 -9.57 -23.47
C LEU A 255 9.58 -8.34 -22.90
N MET A 256 9.50 -8.10 -21.59
CA MET A 256 10.10 -6.93 -20.94
C MET A 256 10.94 -7.27 -19.71
N GLU A 257 11.03 -8.53 -19.31
CA GLU A 257 11.69 -9.01 -18.08
C GLU A 257 13.11 -8.46 -17.94
N GLN A 258 13.95 -8.60 -18.97
CA GLN A 258 15.34 -8.15 -18.90
C GLN A 258 15.46 -6.64 -18.67
N SER A 259 14.63 -5.84 -19.35
CA SER A 259 14.63 -4.39 -19.19
C SER A 259 14.10 -3.98 -17.81
N ALA A 260 13.07 -4.66 -17.32
CA ALA A 260 12.52 -4.46 -15.99
C ALA A 260 13.56 -4.79 -14.89
N GLU A 261 14.29 -5.90 -15.02
CA GLU A 261 15.38 -6.27 -14.12
C GLU A 261 16.51 -5.23 -14.10
N ASP A 262 16.88 -4.69 -15.24
CA ASP A 262 17.93 -3.67 -15.33
C ASP A 262 17.49 -2.34 -14.71
N VAL A 263 16.21 -2.00 -14.83
CA VAL A 263 15.59 -0.84 -14.15
C VAL A 263 15.53 -1.07 -12.65
N PHE A 264 15.04 -2.24 -12.21
CA PHE A 264 14.94 -2.59 -10.78
C PHE A 264 16.27 -2.46 -10.05
N LYS A 265 17.35 -3.01 -10.62
CA LYS A 265 18.72 -2.97 -10.06
C LYS A 265 19.19 -1.54 -9.75
N VAL A 266 18.71 -0.53 -10.47
CA VAL A 266 19.11 0.86 -10.24
C VAL A 266 18.55 1.44 -8.95
N ARG A 267 17.38 0.97 -8.52
CA ARG A 267 16.67 1.44 -7.32
C ARG A 267 16.40 0.33 -6.31
N GLU A 268 17.03 -0.83 -6.48
CA GLU A 268 16.78 -2.05 -5.71
C GLU A 268 16.79 -1.82 -4.20
N GLN A 269 17.81 -1.13 -3.68
CA GLN A 269 17.90 -0.85 -2.25
C GLN A 269 16.68 -0.07 -1.76
N ARG A 270 16.27 0.97 -2.48
CA ARG A 270 15.12 1.80 -2.12
C ARG A 270 13.81 1.00 -2.18
N LEU A 271 13.63 0.25 -3.26
CA LEU A 271 12.42 -0.57 -3.47
C LEU A 271 12.30 -1.66 -2.40
N ARG A 272 13.40 -2.38 -2.08
CA ARG A 272 13.40 -3.40 -1.02
C ARG A 272 13.10 -2.83 0.37
N GLN A 273 13.53 -1.61 0.68
CA GLN A 273 13.18 -0.93 1.93
C GLN A 273 11.67 -0.66 2.06
N SER A 274 10.97 -0.57 0.94
CA SER A 274 9.50 -0.41 0.88
C SER A 274 8.79 -1.73 0.54
N ALA A 275 9.42 -2.88 0.79
CA ALA A 275 8.92 -4.25 0.56
C ALA A 275 8.73 -4.66 -0.91
N TYR A 276 9.19 -3.88 -1.89
CA TYR A 276 9.15 -4.24 -3.30
C TYR A 276 10.40 -5.05 -3.66
N GLY A 277 10.30 -6.38 -3.57
CA GLY A 277 11.45 -7.29 -3.58
C GLY A 277 11.88 -7.81 -4.97
N SER A 278 11.11 -7.56 -6.04
CA SER A 278 11.39 -8.06 -7.39
C SER A 278 11.07 -7.04 -8.48
N ALA A 279 11.66 -7.24 -9.66
CA ALA A 279 11.36 -6.43 -10.84
C ALA A 279 9.90 -6.56 -11.27
N GLN A 280 9.31 -7.74 -11.15
CA GLN A 280 7.90 -7.95 -11.48
C GLN A 280 6.98 -7.17 -10.55
N THR A 281 7.23 -7.20 -9.24
CA THR A 281 6.47 -6.39 -8.26
C THR A 281 6.63 -4.90 -8.56
N MET A 282 7.87 -4.44 -8.84
CA MET A 282 8.11 -3.03 -9.22
C MET A 282 7.31 -2.65 -10.46
N MET A 283 7.26 -3.48 -11.50
CA MET A 283 6.51 -3.18 -12.73
C MET A 283 5.01 -3.16 -12.49
N ASN A 284 4.47 -4.09 -11.69
CA ASN A 284 3.06 -4.09 -11.31
C ASN A 284 2.70 -2.77 -10.62
N GLU A 285 3.46 -2.39 -9.62
CA GLU A 285 3.30 -1.13 -8.90
C GLU A 285 3.43 0.09 -9.81
N THR A 286 4.44 0.11 -10.69
CA THR A 286 4.64 1.26 -11.58
C THR A 286 3.47 1.45 -12.54
N PHE A 287 2.91 0.36 -13.07
CA PHE A 287 1.74 0.44 -13.95
C PHE A 287 0.49 0.90 -13.18
N VAL A 288 0.25 0.34 -12.00
CA VAL A 288 -0.84 0.77 -11.10
C VAL A 288 -0.72 2.26 -10.79
N ARG A 289 0.43 2.72 -10.32
CA ARG A 289 0.68 4.13 -9.94
C ARG A 289 0.50 5.09 -11.12
N ALA A 290 1.02 4.73 -12.29
CA ALA A 290 0.79 5.51 -13.51
C ALA A 290 -0.70 5.59 -13.87
N SER A 291 -1.44 4.49 -13.72
CA SER A 291 -2.89 4.43 -13.96
C SER A 291 -3.67 5.30 -12.96
N VAL A 292 -3.31 5.27 -11.68
CA VAL A 292 -3.88 6.16 -10.66
C VAL A 292 -3.65 7.63 -11.02
N ILE A 293 -2.43 8.00 -11.40
CA ILE A 293 -2.10 9.36 -11.81
C ILE A 293 -2.96 9.78 -13.01
N ARG A 294 -3.13 8.90 -13.99
CA ARG A 294 -3.98 9.19 -15.16
C ARG A 294 -5.46 9.31 -14.78
N TYR A 295 -5.97 8.39 -13.95
CA TYR A 295 -7.33 8.50 -13.41
C TYR A 295 -7.54 9.85 -12.73
N MET A 296 -6.65 10.20 -11.80
CA MET A 296 -6.73 11.45 -11.05
C MET A 296 -6.69 12.67 -12.00
N LYS A 297 -5.86 12.65 -13.03
CA LYS A 297 -5.76 13.75 -13.99
C LYS A 297 -6.99 13.88 -14.88
N ILE A 298 -7.60 12.76 -15.27
CA ILE A 298 -8.82 12.73 -16.10
C ILE A 298 -10.03 13.25 -15.31
N HIS A 299 -10.24 12.76 -14.10
CA HIS A 299 -11.42 13.10 -13.29
C HIS A 299 -11.25 14.40 -12.48
N TYR A 300 -9.99 14.76 -12.17
CA TYR A 300 -9.62 15.95 -11.40
C TYR A 300 -8.56 16.78 -12.12
N PRO A 301 -8.92 17.55 -13.18
CA PRO A 301 -7.95 18.23 -14.06
C PRO A 301 -7.02 19.21 -13.36
N GLN A 302 -7.38 19.70 -12.16
CA GLN A 302 -6.55 20.59 -11.34
C GLN A 302 -5.39 19.89 -10.64
N VAL A 303 -5.33 18.55 -10.65
CA VAL A 303 -4.23 17.78 -10.05
C VAL A 303 -2.93 18.07 -10.81
N ASP A 304 -1.87 18.32 -10.06
CA ASP A 304 -0.52 18.47 -10.61
C ASP A 304 0.09 17.10 -10.88
N GLU A 305 -0.06 16.64 -12.13
CA GLU A 305 0.48 15.36 -12.59
C GLU A 305 1.99 15.27 -12.41
N SER A 306 2.72 16.37 -12.68
CA SER A 306 4.18 16.38 -12.58
C SER A 306 4.66 16.17 -11.14
N ALA A 307 3.96 16.75 -10.17
CA ALA A 307 4.25 16.54 -8.76
C ALA A 307 3.99 15.08 -8.32
N LEU A 308 2.89 14.46 -8.79
CA LEU A 308 2.59 13.06 -8.51
C LEU A 308 3.64 12.13 -9.12
N VAL A 309 3.97 12.31 -10.40
CA VAL A 309 5.01 11.51 -11.07
C VAL A 309 6.33 11.61 -10.31
N LYS A 310 6.75 12.83 -9.96
CA LYS A 310 8.00 13.06 -9.22
C LYS A 310 8.00 12.32 -7.89
N ALA A 311 6.89 12.35 -7.15
CA ALA A 311 6.77 11.65 -5.87
C ALA A 311 6.97 10.13 -6.02
N GLU A 312 6.41 9.53 -7.07
CA GLU A 312 6.57 8.09 -7.34
C GLU A 312 8.01 7.74 -7.78
N GLU A 313 8.62 8.56 -8.62
CA GLU A 313 10.01 8.35 -9.04
C GLU A 313 11.01 8.48 -7.88
N GLU A 314 10.75 9.36 -6.92
CA GLU A 314 11.53 9.51 -5.69
C GLU A 314 11.41 8.26 -4.79
N GLN A 315 10.28 7.56 -4.83
CA GLN A 315 10.11 6.26 -4.15
C GLN A 315 10.83 5.11 -4.86
N GLY A 316 11.24 5.28 -6.11
CA GLY A 316 11.99 4.28 -6.87
C GLY A 316 11.31 3.81 -8.16
N PHE A 317 10.07 4.23 -8.42
CA PHE A 317 9.29 3.84 -9.61
C PHE A 317 9.65 4.72 -10.81
N ILE A 318 10.90 4.61 -11.27
CA ILE A 318 11.53 5.53 -12.23
C ILE A 318 10.96 5.48 -13.65
N LEU A 319 10.09 4.52 -13.97
CA LEU A 319 9.36 4.45 -15.23
C LEU A 319 8.01 5.18 -15.19
N THR A 320 7.63 5.80 -14.06
CA THR A 320 6.29 6.40 -13.89
C THR A 320 6.01 7.46 -14.96
N GLN A 321 6.96 8.37 -15.24
CA GLN A 321 6.78 9.37 -16.31
C GLN A 321 6.59 8.69 -17.67
N THR A 322 7.44 7.70 -18.00
CA THR A 322 7.37 6.96 -19.26
C THR A 322 6.01 6.31 -19.41
N LEU A 323 5.50 5.64 -18.38
CA LEU A 323 4.20 4.97 -18.41
C LEU A 323 3.04 5.98 -18.47
N CYS A 324 3.10 7.08 -17.74
CA CYS A 324 2.09 8.15 -17.86
C CYS A 324 2.01 8.69 -19.30
N ASP A 325 3.15 8.90 -19.98
CA ASP A 325 3.18 9.37 -21.36
C ASP A 325 2.62 8.32 -22.34
N MET A 326 2.91 7.04 -22.12
CA MET A 326 2.32 5.95 -22.88
C MET A 326 0.80 5.87 -22.68
N LEU A 327 0.33 5.98 -21.44
CA LEU A 327 -1.10 5.96 -21.14
C LEU A 327 -1.83 7.16 -21.76
N LYS A 328 -1.23 8.35 -21.81
CA LYS A 328 -1.76 9.50 -22.59
C LYS A 328 -1.88 9.18 -24.06
N GLN A 329 -0.88 8.49 -24.64
CA GLN A 329 -0.96 8.07 -26.03
C GLN A 329 -2.11 7.08 -26.25
N TYR A 330 -2.28 6.10 -25.36
CA TYR A 330 -3.42 5.17 -25.39
C TYR A 330 -4.77 5.91 -25.35
N GLU A 331 -4.91 6.88 -24.44
CA GLU A 331 -6.12 7.71 -24.31
C GLU A 331 -6.45 8.48 -25.58
N GLN A 332 -5.44 8.94 -26.33
CA GLN A 332 -5.60 9.67 -27.58
C GLN A 332 -5.85 8.77 -28.80
N GLN A 333 -5.59 7.48 -28.70
CA GLN A 333 -5.62 6.52 -29.80
C GLN A 333 -6.63 5.38 -29.56
N ARG A 334 -7.72 5.65 -28.82
CA ARG A 334 -8.76 4.66 -28.52
C ARG A 334 -9.44 4.06 -29.75
N ASP A 335 -9.47 4.79 -30.85
CA ASP A 335 -9.96 4.27 -32.14
C ASP A 335 -9.07 3.15 -32.70
N GLN A 336 -7.78 3.17 -32.38
CA GLN A 336 -6.79 2.17 -32.78
C GLN A 336 -6.67 1.03 -31.76
N TYR A 337 -6.79 1.34 -30.47
CA TYR A 337 -6.64 0.41 -29.36
C TYR A 337 -7.94 0.37 -28.53
N ALA A 338 -8.77 -0.62 -28.78
CA ALA A 338 -10.06 -0.74 -28.09
C ALA A 338 -9.88 -1.08 -26.61
N THR A 339 -8.87 -1.89 -26.26
CA THR A 339 -8.55 -2.32 -24.91
C THR A 339 -7.09 -2.05 -24.58
N MET A 340 -6.76 -2.06 -23.28
CA MET A 340 -5.37 -1.98 -22.83
C MET A 340 -4.53 -3.15 -23.34
N THR A 341 -5.11 -4.34 -23.47
CA THR A 341 -4.43 -5.51 -24.04
C THR A 341 -3.92 -5.23 -25.46
N ASP A 342 -4.70 -4.53 -26.29
CA ASP A 342 -4.29 -4.16 -27.65
C ASP A 342 -3.10 -3.18 -27.65
N PHE A 343 -2.99 -2.36 -26.59
CA PHE A 343 -1.93 -1.36 -26.44
C PHE A 343 -0.65 -1.93 -25.79
N MET A 344 -0.71 -3.07 -25.10
CA MET A 344 0.43 -3.64 -24.38
C MET A 344 1.71 -3.82 -25.21
N PRO A 345 1.68 -4.15 -26.51
CA PRO A 345 2.90 -4.17 -27.33
C PRO A 345 3.64 -2.83 -27.34
N SER A 346 2.92 -1.69 -27.42
CA SER A 346 3.51 -0.35 -27.35
C SER A 346 4.06 -0.04 -25.96
N TYR A 347 3.35 -0.45 -24.92
CA TYR A 347 3.81 -0.38 -23.52
C TYR A 347 5.13 -1.13 -23.33
N VAL A 348 5.22 -2.39 -23.75
CA VAL A 348 6.44 -3.22 -23.70
C VAL A 348 7.60 -2.55 -24.45
N GLN A 349 7.32 -2.00 -25.62
CA GLN A 349 8.34 -1.27 -26.40
C GLN A 349 8.88 -0.05 -25.64
N ALA A 350 8.02 0.69 -24.94
CA ALA A 350 8.45 1.85 -24.15
C ALA A 350 9.33 1.43 -22.97
N VAL A 351 8.98 0.36 -22.27
CA VAL A 351 9.81 -0.21 -21.18
C VAL A 351 11.18 -0.63 -21.72
N ASN A 352 11.22 -1.34 -22.85
CA ASN A 352 12.46 -1.83 -23.46
C ASN A 352 13.33 -0.71 -24.03
N ASN A 353 12.75 0.39 -24.44
CA ASN A 353 13.45 1.55 -25.01
C ASN A 353 13.82 2.60 -23.95
N PHE A 354 13.53 2.36 -22.68
CA PHE A 354 13.89 3.31 -21.63
C PHE A 354 15.40 3.54 -21.57
N ASP A 355 15.82 4.80 -21.75
CA ASP A 355 17.25 5.15 -21.75
C ASP A 355 17.83 5.18 -20.33
N LEU A 356 18.10 3.99 -19.82
CA LEU A 356 18.69 3.80 -18.50
C LEU A 356 20.07 4.47 -18.36
N LYS A 357 20.81 4.64 -19.45
CA LYS A 357 22.14 5.30 -19.44
C LYS A 357 21.96 6.81 -19.23
N GLN A 358 21.02 7.40 -19.95
CA GLN A 358 20.66 8.81 -19.78
C GLN A 358 20.11 9.06 -18.37
N TYR A 359 19.21 8.21 -17.90
CA TYR A 359 18.69 8.29 -16.52
C TYR A 359 19.83 8.30 -15.49
N LYS A 360 20.74 7.33 -15.55
CA LYS A 360 21.90 7.25 -14.63
C LYS A 360 22.80 8.48 -14.72
N LYS A 361 22.95 9.06 -15.90
CA LYS A 361 23.71 10.31 -16.08
C LYS A 361 23.00 11.47 -15.39
N GLN A 362 21.70 11.63 -15.61
CA GLN A 362 20.91 12.68 -14.97
C GLN A 362 20.94 12.55 -13.43
N GLN A 363 20.78 11.33 -12.89
CA GLN A 363 20.88 11.08 -11.45
C GLN A 363 22.26 11.50 -10.89
N LYS A 364 23.35 11.22 -11.61
CA LYS A 364 24.69 11.67 -11.20
C LYS A 364 24.84 13.19 -11.20
N GLU A 365 24.28 13.89 -12.18
CA GLU A 365 24.29 15.35 -12.20
C GLU A 365 23.41 15.92 -11.07
N GLN A 366 22.23 15.37 -10.87
CA GLN A 366 21.34 15.76 -9.76
C GLN A 366 22.00 15.52 -8.39
N ALA A 367 22.70 14.41 -8.21
CA ALA A 367 23.40 14.10 -6.98
C ALA A 367 24.49 15.13 -6.63
N LYS A 368 25.09 15.80 -7.62
CA LYS A 368 26.04 16.89 -7.38
C LYS A 368 25.37 18.15 -6.81
N LEU A 369 24.08 18.31 -7.09
CA LEU A 369 23.27 19.43 -6.57
C LEU A 369 22.74 19.15 -5.16
N ASN A 370 22.67 17.91 -4.73
CA ASN A 370 22.20 17.52 -3.42
C ASN A 370 23.17 18.00 -2.31
N ALA A 371 22.62 18.23 -1.13
CA ALA A 371 23.45 18.40 0.06
C ALA A 371 24.08 17.05 0.46
N THR A 372 25.25 17.08 1.04
CA THR A 372 25.81 15.95 1.77
C THR A 372 25.63 16.16 3.27
N TYR A 373 25.66 15.08 4.05
CA TYR A 373 25.58 15.21 5.49
C TYR A 373 26.54 14.28 6.24
N LYS A 374 26.90 14.69 7.44
CA LYS A 374 27.70 13.94 8.40
C LYS A 374 26.92 13.78 9.70
N VAL A 375 27.02 12.63 10.30
CA VAL A 375 26.37 12.28 11.58
C VAL A 375 27.48 12.06 12.61
N ASN A 376 27.27 12.52 13.84
CA ASN A 376 28.27 12.41 14.91
C ASN A 376 28.41 10.99 15.50
N ILE A 377 27.67 10.02 14.99
CA ILE A 377 27.82 8.59 15.35
C ILE A 377 28.27 7.80 14.11
N LYS A 378 29.07 6.76 14.31
CA LYS A 378 29.46 5.82 13.25
C LYS A 378 28.52 4.61 13.26
N ASN A 379 28.21 4.10 12.08
CA ASN A 379 27.53 2.79 11.98
C ASN A 379 28.42 1.69 12.62
N GLY A 380 27.83 0.86 13.48
CA GLY A 380 28.53 -0.17 14.25
C GLY A 380 29.24 0.35 15.52
N ALA A 381 29.00 1.60 15.96
CA ALA A 381 29.58 2.14 17.19
C ALA A 381 29.19 1.27 18.40
N LYS A 382 30.16 1.06 19.30
CA LYS A 382 29.95 0.31 20.54
C LYS A 382 30.22 1.19 21.75
N ASN A 383 29.59 0.84 22.88
CA ASN A 383 29.74 1.56 24.15
C ASN A 383 29.37 3.05 24.06
N VAL A 384 28.36 3.38 23.25
CA VAL A 384 27.79 4.73 23.21
C VAL A 384 27.23 5.06 24.60
N PRO A 385 27.47 6.26 25.16
CA PRO A 385 26.94 6.63 26.47
C PRO A 385 25.42 6.49 26.52
N SER A 386 24.89 5.85 27.57
CA SER A 386 23.46 5.79 27.87
C SER A 386 22.97 7.13 28.49
N GLY A 387 21.66 7.33 28.56
CA GLY A 387 21.04 8.57 29.00
C GLY A 387 20.66 9.48 27.83
N LEU A 388 20.79 10.80 28.01
CA LEU A 388 20.49 11.75 26.94
C LEU A 388 21.65 11.78 25.93
N PHE A 389 21.32 11.49 24.68
CA PHE A 389 22.26 11.46 23.55
C PHE A 389 21.85 12.47 22.49
N HIS A 390 22.77 13.36 22.12
CA HIS A 390 22.60 14.34 21.06
C HIS A 390 23.06 13.75 19.74
N LEU A 391 22.12 13.40 18.87
CA LEU A 391 22.39 13.04 17.48
C LEU A 391 22.51 14.33 16.65
N VAL A 392 23.73 14.66 16.28
CA VAL A 392 24.00 15.87 15.49
C VAL A 392 24.22 15.49 14.02
N ILE A 393 23.39 16.05 13.14
CA ILE A 393 23.50 15.90 11.69
C ILE A 393 23.88 17.23 11.09
N LYS A 394 25.06 17.29 10.46
CA LYS A 394 25.57 18.52 9.79
C LYS A 394 25.45 18.37 8.28
N PHE A 395 24.72 19.28 7.66
CA PHE A 395 24.49 19.34 6.22
C PHE A 395 25.48 20.31 5.55
N SER A 396 25.84 20.03 4.30
CA SER A 396 26.74 20.89 3.50
C SER A 396 26.05 22.11 2.89
N LYS A 397 24.74 22.21 2.98
CA LYS A 397 23.90 23.29 2.46
C LYS A 397 22.82 23.68 3.46
N PRO A 398 22.28 24.90 3.40
CA PRO A 398 21.10 25.29 4.19
C PRO A 398 19.87 24.44 3.89
N MET A 399 19.20 23.98 4.94
CA MET A 399 18.01 23.12 4.90
C MET A 399 16.76 23.90 5.28
N THR A 400 15.59 23.42 4.84
CA THR A 400 14.30 24.03 5.18
C THR A 400 13.81 23.69 6.60
N GLY A 401 14.50 22.80 7.31
CA GLY A 401 14.14 22.35 8.64
C GLY A 401 13.46 20.97 8.65
N GLY A 402 12.79 20.66 9.77
CA GLY A 402 12.12 19.37 9.98
C GLY A 402 13.05 18.26 10.50
N ILE A 403 12.51 17.05 10.69
CA ILE A 403 13.26 15.85 11.06
C ILE A 403 12.76 14.68 10.23
N ALA A 404 13.68 13.91 9.65
CA ALA A 404 13.38 12.76 8.82
C ALA A 404 14.31 11.60 9.20
N LEU A 405 13.88 10.85 10.22
CA LEU A 405 14.56 9.65 10.70
C LEU A 405 13.60 8.47 10.61
N GLY A 406 14.11 7.31 10.23
CA GLY A 406 13.36 6.07 10.09
C GLY A 406 13.98 4.92 10.88
N TYR A 407 13.30 3.79 10.88
CA TYR A 407 13.81 2.56 11.48
C TYR A 407 14.98 1.99 10.68
N SER A 408 15.85 1.25 11.35
CA SER A 408 16.90 0.46 10.69
C SER A 408 16.31 -0.82 10.09
N SER A 409 16.87 -1.30 8.98
CA SER A 409 16.53 -2.58 8.36
C SER A 409 16.93 -3.79 9.21
N THR A 410 17.76 -3.60 10.23
CA THR A 410 18.27 -4.70 11.09
C THR A 410 17.28 -5.15 12.16
N GLY A 411 16.14 -4.47 12.32
CA GLY A 411 15.18 -4.75 13.39
C GLY A 411 15.64 -4.30 14.80
N ALA A 412 16.77 -3.57 14.89
CA ALA A 412 17.19 -2.94 16.13
C ALA A 412 16.22 -1.84 16.56
N ASP A 413 16.04 -1.64 17.86
CA ASP A 413 15.11 -0.67 18.40
C ASP A 413 15.44 0.76 17.96
N PHE A 414 14.40 1.51 17.59
CA PHE A 414 14.55 2.93 17.31
C PHE A 414 14.67 3.69 18.63
N PRO A 415 15.69 4.56 18.80
CA PRO A 415 15.87 5.29 20.05
C PRO A 415 14.71 6.26 20.32
N THR A 416 14.33 6.44 21.59
CA THR A 416 13.23 7.33 21.97
C THR A 416 13.60 8.79 21.77
N LEU A 417 13.00 9.46 20.78
CA LEU A 417 13.18 10.89 20.53
C LEU A 417 12.51 11.71 21.65
N LYS A 418 13.25 12.61 22.27
CA LYS A 418 12.78 13.56 23.28
C LYS A 418 12.47 14.93 22.72
N ASN A 419 13.37 15.44 21.87
CA ASN A 419 13.26 16.76 21.25
C ASN A 419 14.18 16.85 20.04
N TYR A 420 13.96 17.84 19.18
CA TYR A 420 14.93 18.23 18.15
C TYR A 420 14.92 19.76 17.94
N SER A 421 16.04 20.28 17.46
CA SER A 421 16.20 21.70 17.14
C SER A 421 17.14 21.88 15.94
N TRP A 422 17.07 23.06 15.34
CA TRP A 422 18.00 23.52 14.33
C TRP A 422 18.78 24.73 14.90
N PRO A 423 19.96 24.50 15.51
CA PRO A 423 20.80 25.61 16.03
C PRO A 423 21.20 26.61 14.96
N ASP A 424 21.34 26.14 13.74
CA ASP A 424 21.48 26.90 12.51
C ASP A 424 20.79 26.15 11.35
N ASN A 425 20.72 26.75 10.16
CA ASN A 425 20.04 26.14 9.02
C ASN A 425 20.82 24.99 8.35
N CYS A 426 21.99 24.63 8.87
CA CYS A 426 22.80 23.49 8.39
C CYS A 426 22.97 22.38 9.44
N THR A 427 22.47 22.56 10.65
CA THR A 427 22.69 21.60 11.75
C THR A 427 21.38 21.19 12.40
N LEU A 428 21.06 19.90 12.36
CA LEU A 428 19.99 19.28 13.14
C LEU A 428 20.60 18.66 14.39
N ASP A 429 20.06 18.99 15.57
CA ASP A 429 20.34 18.36 16.86
C ASP A 429 19.07 17.65 17.34
N ALA A 430 19.09 16.31 17.36
CA ALA A 430 18.01 15.47 17.84
C ALA A 430 18.42 14.79 19.15
N VAL A 431 17.66 14.99 20.22
CA VAL A 431 17.94 14.47 21.55
C VAL A 431 17.19 13.16 21.77
N PHE A 432 17.91 12.09 21.99
CA PHE A 432 17.37 10.77 22.29
C PHE A 432 17.60 10.37 23.75
N SER A 433 16.72 9.51 24.28
CA SER A 433 16.93 8.77 25.50
C SER A 433 17.40 7.36 25.17
N LEU A 434 18.57 6.98 25.67
CA LEU A 434 19.20 5.68 25.42
C LEU A 434 19.30 4.88 26.74
N GLU A 435 18.86 3.62 26.70
CA GLU A 435 19.01 2.67 27.80
C GLU A 435 20.44 2.11 27.83
N PRO A 436 20.98 1.70 28.98
CA PRO A 436 22.28 1.04 29.07
C PRO A 436 22.24 -0.38 28.50
N SER A 437 23.35 -0.85 27.96
CA SER A 437 23.55 -2.21 27.41
C SER A 437 22.50 -2.61 26.37
N HIS A 438 22.07 -1.66 25.53
CA HIS A 438 20.99 -1.82 24.56
C HIS A 438 21.48 -1.68 23.13
N GLN A 439 20.78 -2.31 22.16
CA GLN A 439 21.08 -2.19 20.74
C GLN A 439 20.05 -1.30 20.06
N TYR A 440 20.53 -0.25 19.41
CA TYR A 440 19.71 0.70 18.69
C TYR A 440 20.06 0.75 17.20
N GLY A 441 19.05 1.11 16.39
CA GLY A 441 19.22 1.37 14.98
C GLY A 441 18.27 2.44 14.46
N PHE A 442 18.76 3.29 13.56
CA PHE A 442 17.95 4.27 12.88
C PHE A 442 18.49 4.55 11.46
N SER A 443 17.65 5.10 10.62
CA SER A 443 18.01 5.60 9.29
C SER A 443 17.87 7.11 9.23
N VAL A 444 18.83 7.80 8.64
CA VAL A 444 18.68 9.19 8.22
C VAL A 444 18.13 9.19 6.80
N LEU A 445 16.91 9.67 6.65
CA LEU A 445 16.16 9.67 5.37
C LEU A 445 16.55 10.91 4.56
N GLY A 446 17.76 10.92 3.97
CA GLY A 446 18.34 12.08 3.28
C GLY A 446 17.44 12.66 2.19
N SER A 447 16.70 11.83 1.48
CA SER A 447 15.75 12.25 0.44
C SER A 447 14.55 13.08 0.95
N TYR A 448 14.26 13.02 2.24
CA TYR A 448 13.19 13.80 2.87
C TYR A 448 13.69 15.12 3.51
N PHE A 449 15.00 15.33 3.56
CA PHE A 449 15.57 16.63 3.94
C PHE A 449 15.72 17.49 2.70
N THR A 450 15.05 18.63 2.67
CA THR A 450 15.07 19.54 1.52
C THR A 450 15.97 20.75 1.83
N THR A 451 16.82 21.09 0.87
CA THR A 451 17.62 22.32 0.92
C THR A 451 16.77 23.54 0.57
N VAL A 452 17.20 24.72 0.98
CA VAL A 452 16.50 25.99 0.68
C VAL A 452 16.37 26.22 -0.84
N ASP A 453 17.29 25.69 -1.64
CA ASP A 453 17.27 25.73 -3.10
C ASP A 453 16.49 24.56 -3.77
N GLY A 454 15.75 23.77 -2.98
CA GLY A 454 14.82 22.75 -3.49
C GLY A 454 15.45 21.39 -3.83
N HIS A 455 16.71 21.14 -3.45
CA HIS A 455 17.38 19.85 -3.61
C HIS A 455 17.28 19.01 -2.32
N THR A 456 17.64 17.73 -2.39
CA THR A 456 17.62 16.84 -1.22
C THR A 456 19.00 16.71 -0.57
N ALA A 457 19.08 16.02 0.57
CA ALA A 457 20.33 15.68 1.23
C ALA A 457 20.89 14.29 0.83
N GLY A 458 20.48 13.79 -0.32
CA GLY A 458 20.97 12.52 -0.87
C GLY A 458 20.23 11.29 -0.32
N ASP A 459 20.90 10.12 -0.36
CA ASP A 459 20.28 8.83 -0.08
C ASP A 459 20.14 8.57 1.43
N VAL A 460 19.36 7.51 1.74
CA VAL A 460 19.19 6.97 3.10
C VAL A 460 20.51 6.40 3.59
N LYS A 461 20.89 6.70 4.85
CA LYS A 461 22.01 6.06 5.55
C LYS A 461 21.56 5.46 6.87
N GLU A 462 21.90 4.21 7.10
CA GLU A 462 21.59 3.48 8.32
C GLU A 462 22.73 3.54 9.34
N PHE A 463 22.35 3.61 10.60
CA PHE A 463 23.24 3.65 11.75
C PHE A 463 22.73 2.65 12.79
N ASN A 464 23.56 1.66 13.11
CA ASN A 464 23.31 0.70 14.18
C ASN A 464 24.43 0.84 15.21
N PHE A 465 24.09 0.80 16.49
CA PHE A 465 25.05 0.96 17.56
C PHE A 465 24.59 0.27 18.85
N THR A 466 25.51 0.10 19.80
CA THR A 466 25.21 -0.43 21.13
C THR A 466 25.66 0.55 22.20
N THR A 467 24.84 0.69 23.24
CA THR A 467 25.19 1.48 24.42
C THR A 467 26.10 0.68 25.37
N GLY A 468 26.87 1.40 26.14
CA GLY A 468 27.63 0.87 27.26
C GLY A 468 26.75 0.52 28.48
N LYS A 469 27.41 0.00 29.56
CA LYS A 469 26.77 -0.29 30.83
C LYS A 469 26.37 0.97 31.56
#